data_7d590c6a014aeedc691fa0b30ccbc5ef
#
_entry.id   7d590c6a014aeedc691fa0b30ccbc5ef
#
_cell.length_a   1.000
_cell.length_b   1.000
_cell.length_c   1.000
_cell.angle_alpha   90.00
_cell.angle_beta   90.00
_cell.angle_gamma   90.00
#
_symmetry.space_group_name_H-M   'P 1'
#
loop_
_entity.id
_entity.type
_entity.pdbx_description
1 polymer ?
#
loop_
_entity_poly.entity_id
_entity_poly.type
_entity_poly.pdbx_seq_one_letter_code
_entity_poly.pdbx_strand_id
1 'polypeptide(L)'
;SQHELTVTKSGKVLPIIPTRGNHDGGPLYDEIFDTPGGAGKNYFHTMISPKVALVTLNSEISAGGEQQAWLAKTLFDLRPKVRWLLAEYHRPVWPAVKGPGKAKNFWVPLFEKFNLDLAVESDGHVIKRTVPIRNDKKDPTGIVYVGEGGLGVPQRKPKSDRWYLQKPGMTGAGHHVMRVTFGKDKMDYEVVLLDRKQADKHQFLPR
;
A
#
# COMPACT_ATOMS: atom_id res chain seq x y z
N SER A 1 -9.00 20.97 9.37
CA SER A 1 -9.07 20.05 10.53
C SER A 1 -9.32 18.63 10.05
N GLN A 2 -9.12 17.62 10.90
CA GLN A 2 -9.45 16.23 10.58
C GLN A 2 -10.92 16.05 10.22
N HIS A 3 -11.81 16.82 10.82
CA HIS A 3 -13.24 16.81 10.54
C HIS A 3 -13.55 17.16 9.07
N GLU A 4 -12.85 18.14 8.51
CA GLU A 4 -13.04 18.54 7.09
C GLU A 4 -12.56 17.47 6.11
N LEU A 5 -11.58 16.63 6.50
CA LEU A 5 -11.05 15.55 5.66
C LEU A 5 -11.89 14.27 5.77
N THR A 6 -12.65 14.10 6.87
CA THR A 6 -13.38 12.87 7.14
C THR A 6 -14.88 12.95 6.89
N VAL A 7 -15.39 14.14 6.56
CA VAL A 7 -16.82 14.34 6.29
C VAL A 7 -17.02 14.89 4.88
N THR A 8 -17.85 14.23 4.10
CA THR A 8 -18.22 14.71 2.76
C THR A 8 -19.14 15.94 2.85
N LYS A 9 -19.30 16.65 1.73
CA LYS A 9 -20.27 17.76 1.63
C LYS A 9 -21.72 17.34 1.94
N SER A 10 -22.04 16.05 1.82
CA SER A 10 -23.35 15.49 2.17
C SER A 10 -23.44 14.98 3.61
N GLY A 11 -22.46 15.27 4.47
CA GLY A 11 -22.41 14.87 5.87
C GLY A 11 -22.06 13.40 6.12
N LYS A 12 -21.66 12.64 5.09
CA LYS A 12 -21.21 11.25 5.26
C LYS A 12 -19.79 11.20 5.79
N VAL A 13 -19.52 10.36 6.76
CA VAL A 13 -18.18 10.11 7.27
C VAL A 13 -17.41 9.25 6.28
N LEU A 14 -16.15 9.66 5.99
CA LEU A 14 -15.18 8.87 5.26
C LEU A 14 -14.32 8.10 6.27
N PRO A 15 -14.39 6.78 6.34
CA PRO A 15 -13.56 6.01 7.25
C PRO A 15 -12.08 6.14 6.85
N ILE A 16 -11.21 6.21 7.87
CA ILE A 16 -9.75 6.23 7.69
C ILE A 16 -9.20 4.89 8.16
N ILE A 17 -8.34 4.27 7.36
CA ILE A 17 -7.54 3.11 7.74
C ILE A 17 -6.10 3.63 7.86
N PRO A 18 -5.58 3.81 9.09
CA PRO A 18 -4.27 4.40 9.28
C PRO A 18 -3.16 3.37 9.14
N THR A 19 -2.05 3.78 8.53
CA THR A 19 -0.81 2.99 8.46
C THR A 19 0.29 3.71 9.21
N ARG A 20 0.89 3.06 10.22
CA ARG A 20 1.97 3.64 11.03
C ARG A 20 3.24 3.82 10.21
N GLY A 21 3.84 5.00 10.30
CA GLY A 21 5.09 5.35 9.64
C GLY A 21 6.22 5.71 10.63
N ASN A 22 7.39 6.00 10.09
CA ASN A 22 8.60 6.24 10.89
C ASN A 22 8.60 7.56 11.69
N HIS A 23 7.67 8.46 11.40
CA HIS A 23 7.48 9.70 12.16
C HIS A 23 6.39 9.56 13.24
N ASP A 24 5.70 8.43 13.31
CA ASP A 24 4.65 8.14 14.29
C ASP A 24 5.21 7.43 15.54
N GLY A 25 6.37 7.89 16.01
CA GLY A 25 7.00 7.37 17.22
C GLY A 25 6.23 7.73 18.51
N GLY A 26 6.43 6.92 19.55
CA GLY A 26 5.77 7.15 20.84
C GLY A 26 4.30 6.75 20.89
N PRO A 27 3.55 7.13 21.94
CA PRO A 27 2.19 6.69 22.20
C PRO A 27 1.14 7.42 21.35
N LEU A 28 1.45 8.60 20.79
CA LEU A 28 0.47 9.49 20.16
C LEU A 28 -0.31 8.82 19.02
N TYR A 29 0.33 7.96 18.24
CA TYR A 29 -0.35 7.21 17.18
C TYR A 29 -1.44 6.31 17.78
N ASP A 30 -1.11 5.56 18.84
CA ASP A 30 -2.02 4.64 19.50
C ASP A 30 -3.12 5.38 20.30
N GLU A 31 -2.86 6.62 20.73
CA GLU A 31 -3.86 7.49 21.40
C GLU A 31 -4.88 8.06 20.41
N ILE A 32 -4.45 8.34 19.15
CA ILE A 32 -5.31 8.90 18.11
C ILE A 32 -6.09 7.80 17.36
N PHE A 33 -5.43 6.66 17.07
CA PHE A 33 -5.97 5.59 16.26
C PHE A 33 -6.13 4.32 17.10
N ASP A 34 -7.37 3.98 17.43
CA ASP A 34 -7.72 2.69 18.02
C ASP A 34 -7.75 1.61 16.92
N THR A 35 -6.57 1.06 16.61
CA THR A 35 -6.44 0.06 15.56
C THR A 35 -6.78 -1.34 16.07
N PRO A 36 -7.42 -2.20 15.25
CA PRO A 36 -7.74 -3.58 15.64
C PRO A 36 -6.54 -4.45 16.02
N GLY A 37 -5.33 -4.06 15.60
CA GLY A 37 -4.07 -4.72 15.94
C GLY A 37 -3.62 -4.50 17.38
N GLY A 38 -4.19 -3.51 18.05
CA GLY A 38 -3.81 -3.07 19.40
C GLY A 38 -2.55 -2.22 19.43
N ALA A 39 -2.37 -1.51 20.54
CA ALA A 39 -1.27 -0.58 20.75
C ALA A 39 0.10 -1.25 20.53
N GLY A 40 0.98 -0.57 19.81
CA GLY A 40 2.33 -1.00 19.48
C GLY A 40 2.43 -2.06 18.39
N LYS A 41 1.39 -2.86 18.12
CA LYS A 41 1.36 -3.81 17.00
C LYS A 41 1.00 -3.11 15.70
N ASN A 42 -0.15 -2.45 15.64
CA ASN A 42 -0.63 -1.66 14.50
C ASN A 42 -0.54 -2.40 13.16
N TYR A 43 -0.79 -3.73 13.17
CA TYR A 43 -1.01 -4.53 11.98
C TYR A 43 -2.34 -5.29 12.14
N PHE A 44 -3.17 -5.21 11.11
CA PHE A 44 -4.53 -5.74 11.14
C PHE A 44 -5.04 -5.92 9.70
N HIS A 45 -6.24 -6.42 9.54
CA HIS A 45 -6.92 -6.40 8.24
C HIS A 45 -8.30 -5.76 8.37
N THR A 46 -8.75 -5.17 7.27
CA THR A 46 -10.06 -4.55 7.16
C THR A 46 -10.78 -5.09 5.93
N MET A 47 -12.01 -5.51 6.12
CA MET A 47 -12.92 -5.82 5.01
C MET A 47 -13.53 -4.51 4.49
N ILE A 48 -13.00 -3.96 3.40
CA ILE A 48 -13.56 -2.76 2.75
C ILE A 48 -14.94 -3.08 2.16
N SER A 49 -15.11 -4.30 1.67
CA SER A 49 -16.38 -4.87 1.25
C SER A 49 -16.34 -6.39 1.40
N PRO A 50 -17.47 -7.12 1.22
CA PRO A 50 -17.45 -8.59 1.30
C PRO A 50 -16.49 -9.27 0.33
N LYS A 51 -15.97 -8.55 -0.67
CA LYS A 51 -15.05 -9.08 -1.70
C LYS A 51 -13.73 -8.33 -1.80
N VAL A 52 -13.47 -7.37 -0.90
CA VAL A 52 -12.24 -6.58 -0.88
C VAL A 52 -11.67 -6.56 0.53
N ALA A 53 -10.46 -7.09 0.69
CA ALA A 53 -9.71 -7.04 1.94
C ALA A 53 -8.43 -6.21 1.78
N LEU A 54 -8.13 -5.42 2.79
CA LEU A 54 -6.90 -4.67 2.93
C LEU A 54 -6.17 -5.17 4.19
N VAL A 55 -4.92 -5.55 4.03
CA VAL A 55 -4.03 -5.95 5.12
C VAL A 55 -3.08 -4.79 5.40
N THR A 56 -3.20 -4.19 6.56
CA THR A 56 -2.32 -3.11 7.04
C THR A 56 -1.17 -3.73 7.83
N LEU A 57 0.07 -3.39 7.49
CA LEU A 57 1.28 -3.92 8.12
C LEU A 57 2.10 -2.80 8.76
N ASN A 58 2.76 -3.11 9.87
CA ASN A 58 3.63 -2.17 10.56
C ASN A 58 5.10 -2.44 10.20
N SER A 59 5.67 -1.56 9.37
CA SER A 59 7.08 -1.63 8.96
C SER A 59 8.06 -1.06 9.99
N GLU A 60 7.57 -0.48 11.09
CA GLU A 60 8.39 0.15 12.13
C GLU A 60 8.74 -0.79 13.29
N ILE A 61 8.16 -2.00 13.27
CA ILE A 61 8.51 -3.11 14.17
C ILE A 61 9.09 -4.28 13.39
N SER A 62 9.38 -5.40 14.05
CA SER A 62 9.87 -6.60 13.36
C SER A 62 8.87 -7.10 12.31
N ALA A 63 9.31 -7.20 11.06
CA ALA A 63 8.52 -7.76 9.97
C ALA A 63 8.45 -9.30 10.01
N GLY A 64 9.42 -9.94 10.68
CA GLY A 64 9.45 -11.38 10.93
C GLY A 64 8.77 -11.76 12.25
N GLY A 65 8.91 -13.03 12.60
CA GLY A 65 8.36 -13.55 13.87
C GLY A 65 6.84 -13.48 13.93
N GLU A 66 6.30 -12.85 14.97
CA GLU A 66 4.85 -12.79 15.22
C GLU A 66 4.06 -12.16 14.06
N GLN A 67 4.52 -11.01 13.56
CA GLN A 67 3.84 -10.33 12.45
C GLN A 67 3.84 -11.17 11.17
N GLN A 68 4.96 -11.84 10.86
CA GLN A 68 5.04 -12.72 9.69
C GLN A 68 4.10 -13.93 9.83
N ALA A 69 4.05 -14.56 11.01
CA ALA A 69 3.16 -15.70 11.26
C ALA A 69 1.68 -15.27 11.15
N TRP A 70 1.33 -14.12 11.74
CA TRP A 70 0.01 -13.53 11.62
C TRP A 70 -0.35 -13.22 10.15
N LEU A 71 0.58 -12.62 9.40
CA LEU A 71 0.38 -12.29 7.99
C LEU A 71 0.11 -13.55 7.17
N ALA A 72 0.90 -14.61 7.36
CA ALA A 72 0.73 -15.88 6.66
C ALA A 72 -0.67 -16.48 6.90
N LYS A 73 -1.11 -16.49 8.17
CA LYS A 73 -2.46 -16.95 8.53
C LYS A 73 -3.55 -16.07 7.92
N THR A 74 -3.41 -14.76 8.03
CA THR A 74 -4.39 -13.78 7.52
C THR A 74 -4.57 -13.90 6.00
N LEU A 75 -3.48 -13.96 5.25
CA LEU A 75 -3.54 -14.13 3.79
C LEU A 75 -4.15 -15.48 3.39
N PHE A 76 -3.82 -16.55 4.11
CA PHE A 76 -4.42 -17.87 3.90
C PHE A 76 -5.94 -17.85 4.12
N ASP A 77 -6.39 -17.22 5.21
CA ASP A 77 -7.81 -17.16 5.56
C ASP A 77 -8.63 -16.25 4.63
N LEU A 78 -8.02 -15.16 4.14
CA LEU A 78 -8.69 -14.16 3.30
C LEU A 78 -8.72 -14.53 1.81
N ARG A 79 -7.64 -15.06 1.25
CA ARG A 79 -7.53 -15.27 -0.20
C ARG A 79 -8.70 -16.04 -0.83
N PRO A 80 -9.22 -17.14 -0.24
CA PRO A 80 -10.35 -17.85 -0.83
C PRO A 80 -11.70 -17.12 -0.71
N LYS A 81 -11.80 -16.09 0.12
CA LYS A 81 -13.07 -15.39 0.43
C LYS A 81 -13.26 -14.12 -0.40
N VAL A 82 -12.15 -13.48 -0.78
CA VAL A 82 -12.19 -12.16 -1.43
C VAL A 82 -11.80 -12.22 -2.91
N ARG A 83 -12.32 -11.28 -3.65
CA ARG A 83 -11.92 -11.05 -5.06
C ARG A 83 -10.62 -10.27 -5.12
N TRP A 84 -10.49 -9.25 -4.25
CA TRP A 84 -9.35 -8.36 -4.19
C TRP A 84 -8.68 -8.41 -2.83
N LEU A 85 -7.42 -8.74 -2.81
CA LEU A 85 -6.59 -8.81 -1.61
C LEU A 85 -5.42 -7.84 -1.76
N LEU A 86 -5.40 -6.80 -0.92
CA LEU A 86 -4.38 -5.76 -0.93
C LEU A 86 -3.59 -5.76 0.36
N ALA A 87 -2.36 -5.22 0.28
CA ALA A 87 -1.58 -4.87 1.47
C ALA A 87 -1.13 -3.42 1.40
N GLU A 88 -1.05 -2.76 2.57
CA GLU A 88 -0.48 -1.44 2.72
C GLU A 88 0.52 -1.41 3.88
N TYR A 89 1.58 -0.61 3.74
CA TYR A 89 2.62 -0.42 4.73
C TYR A 89 3.48 0.80 4.39
N HIS A 90 4.22 1.31 5.39
CA HIS A 90 4.97 2.55 5.24
C HIS A 90 6.28 2.36 4.48
N ARG A 91 7.24 1.56 4.99
CA ARG A 91 8.56 1.41 4.35
C ARG A 91 8.50 0.46 3.16
N PRO A 92 8.83 0.94 1.95
CA PRO A 92 8.67 0.16 0.73
C PRO A 92 9.65 -1.01 0.66
N VAL A 93 9.17 -2.14 0.14
CA VAL A 93 10.00 -3.30 -0.19
C VAL A 93 10.59 -3.19 -1.60
N TRP A 94 9.95 -2.41 -2.49
CA TRP A 94 10.43 -2.06 -3.83
C TRP A 94 10.50 -0.54 -4.02
N PRO A 95 11.40 0.14 -3.30
CA PRO A 95 11.40 1.60 -3.21
C PRO A 95 11.82 2.31 -4.50
N ALA A 96 11.29 3.51 -4.73
CA ALA A 96 11.76 4.40 -5.80
C ALA A 96 12.84 5.38 -5.34
N VAL A 97 12.98 5.63 -4.04
CA VAL A 97 13.93 6.63 -3.50
C VAL A 97 14.97 6.00 -2.59
N LYS A 98 14.54 5.43 -1.48
CA LYS A 98 15.42 4.89 -0.43
C LYS A 98 15.94 3.47 -0.78
N GLY A 99 16.59 2.82 0.16
CA GLY A 99 16.84 1.38 0.12
C GLY A 99 15.57 0.58 0.43
N PRO A 100 15.53 -0.72 0.08
CA PRO A 100 14.40 -1.58 0.42
C PRO A 100 14.25 -1.72 1.93
N GLY A 101 13.01 -1.75 2.40
CA GLY A 101 12.70 -2.04 3.78
C GLY A 101 13.10 -3.47 4.15
N LYS A 102 13.43 -3.69 5.44
CA LYS A 102 13.80 -5.02 5.98
C LYS A 102 12.70 -6.08 5.78
N ALA A 103 11.47 -5.63 5.59
CA ALA A 103 10.30 -6.48 5.42
C ALA A 103 10.28 -7.29 4.11
N LYS A 104 11.07 -6.92 3.10
CA LYS A 104 11.09 -7.59 1.80
C LYS A 104 11.22 -9.12 1.94
N ASN A 105 12.19 -9.59 2.71
CA ASN A 105 12.48 -11.01 2.84
C ASN A 105 11.40 -11.80 3.62
N PHE A 106 10.55 -11.11 4.38
CA PHE A 106 9.51 -11.74 5.21
C PHE A 106 8.13 -11.69 4.54
N TRP A 107 7.80 -10.58 3.88
CA TRP A 107 6.45 -10.35 3.36
C TRP A 107 6.30 -10.72 1.89
N VAL A 108 7.29 -10.40 1.04
CA VAL A 108 7.19 -10.65 -0.41
C VAL A 108 6.93 -12.12 -0.73
N PRO A 109 7.63 -13.11 -0.11
CA PRO A 109 7.33 -14.52 -0.35
C PRO A 109 5.89 -14.91 0.01
N LEU A 110 5.31 -14.30 1.07
CA LEU A 110 3.93 -14.53 1.45
C LEU A 110 2.95 -13.86 0.47
N PHE A 111 3.24 -12.64 0.05
CA PHE A 111 2.44 -11.97 -0.97
C PHE A 111 2.38 -12.78 -2.27
N GLU A 112 3.50 -13.31 -2.71
CA GLU A 112 3.59 -14.14 -3.93
C GLU A 112 2.88 -15.49 -3.75
N LYS A 113 3.05 -16.15 -2.59
CA LYS A 113 2.41 -17.44 -2.27
C LYS A 113 0.89 -17.33 -2.28
N PHE A 114 0.34 -16.24 -1.74
CA PHE A 114 -1.10 -16.04 -1.63
C PHE A 114 -1.69 -15.15 -2.74
N ASN A 115 -0.92 -14.87 -3.79
CA ASN A 115 -1.36 -14.07 -4.94
C ASN A 115 -2.02 -12.74 -4.52
N LEU A 116 -1.27 -11.90 -3.78
CA LEU A 116 -1.71 -10.55 -3.47
C LEU A 116 -1.95 -9.77 -4.76
N ASP A 117 -3.06 -9.03 -4.85
CA ASP A 117 -3.42 -8.31 -6.07
C ASP A 117 -2.65 -6.99 -6.22
N LEU A 118 -2.43 -6.27 -5.12
CA LEU A 118 -1.75 -4.98 -5.10
C LEU A 118 -1.07 -4.72 -3.75
N ALA A 119 0.14 -4.17 -3.77
CA ALA A 119 0.80 -3.63 -2.58
C ALA A 119 0.91 -2.10 -2.67
N VAL A 120 0.54 -1.40 -1.59
CA VAL A 120 0.60 0.06 -1.46
C VAL A 120 1.72 0.42 -0.48
N GLU A 121 2.64 1.25 -0.93
CA GLU A 121 3.86 1.62 -0.20
C GLU A 121 3.95 3.14 -0.02
N SER A 122 4.66 3.59 1.02
CA SER A 122 4.82 5.01 1.37
C SER A 122 6.30 5.39 1.54
N ASP A 123 6.62 6.42 2.36
CA ASP A 123 7.96 6.86 2.78
C ASP A 123 8.85 7.52 1.68
N GLY A 124 8.60 7.27 0.41
CA GLY A 124 9.45 7.78 -0.68
C GLY A 124 9.17 9.22 -1.10
N HIS A 125 7.97 9.72 -0.88
CA HIS A 125 7.47 11.04 -1.28
C HIS A 125 7.52 11.26 -2.81
N VAL A 126 7.18 10.24 -3.57
CA VAL A 126 7.16 10.23 -5.04
C VAL A 126 5.99 9.40 -5.55
N ILE A 127 5.67 9.54 -6.82
CA ILE A 127 4.76 8.64 -7.52
C ILE A 127 5.55 7.42 -7.98
N LYS A 128 4.97 6.23 -7.78
CA LYS A 128 5.58 4.97 -8.21
C LYS A 128 4.52 3.95 -8.60
N ARG A 129 4.79 3.24 -9.67
CA ARG A 129 4.17 1.95 -10.01
C ARG A 129 5.24 1.04 -10.63
N THR A 130 5.49 -0.10 -10.01
CA THR A 130 6.46 -1.07 -10.54
C THR A 130 5.88 -1.83 -11.76
N VAL A 131 6.76 -2.46 -12.54
CA VAL A 131 6.33 -3.61 -13.35
C VAL A 131 5.81 -4.71 -12.43
N PRO A 132 5.02 -5.68 -12.91
CA PRO A 132 4.69 -6.86 -12.12
C PRO A 132 5.94 -7.67 -11.75
N ILE A 133 6.10 -8.02 -10.46
CA ILE A 133 7.29 -8.66 -9.90
C ILE A 133 6.93 -9.98 -9.25
N ARG A 134 7.67 -11.04 -9.60
CA ARG A 134 7.65 -12.35 -8.93
C ARG A 134 9.05 -12.95 -8.92
N ASN A 135 9.46 -13.52 -7.78
CA ASN A 135 10.81 -14.10 -7.61
C ASN A 135 11.93 -13.12 -8.00
N ASP A 136 11.81 -11.86 -7.57
CA ASP A 136 12.76 -10.77 -7.87
C ASP A 136 12.99 -10.50 -9.36
N LYS A 137 12.02 -10.81 -10.22
CA LYS A 137 12.06 -10.63 -11.67
C LYS A 137 10.77 -10.02 -12.19
N LYS A 138 10.85 -9.39 -13.37
CA LYS A 138 9.66 -8.99 -14.14
C LYS A 138 8.92 -10.24 -14.58
N ASP A 139 7.68 -10.36 -14.15
CA ASP A 139 6.83 -11.50 -14.44
C ASP A 139 5.37 -11.02 -14.57
N PRO A 140 4.65 -11.32 -15.66
CA PRO A 140 3.27 -10.89 -15.85
C PRO A 140 2.30 -11.42 -14.79
N THR A 141 2.65 -12.51 -14.10
CA THR A 141 1.90 -13.03 -12.95
C THR A 141 2.34 -12.42 -11.62
N GLY A 142 3.30 -11.50 -11.64
CA GLY A 142 3.90 -10.88 -10.47
C GLY A 142 3.05 -9.75 -9.87
N ILE A 143 3.33 -9.37 -8.66
CA ILE A 143 2.62 -8.32 -7.93
C ILE A 143 3.13 -6.95 -8.38
N VAL A 144 2.22 -5.98 -8.49
CA VAL A 144 2.57 -4.57 -8.70
C VAL A 144 2.58 -3.85 -7.35
N TYR A 145 3.59 -3.01 -7.16
CA TYR A 145 3.77 -2.18 -5.97
C TYR A 145 3.60 -0.72 -6.37
N VAL A 146 2.69 -0.01 -5.71
CA VAL A 146 2.35 1.39 -5.99
C VAL A 146 2.65 2.28 -4.79
N GLY A 147 2.75 3.56 -4.99
CA GLY A 147 3.00 4.53 -3.91
C GLY A 147 3.98 5.60 -4.43
N GLU A 148 4.79 6.18 -3.66
CA GLU A 148 5.26 6.09 -2.25
C GLU A 148 4.86 7.32 -1.43
N GLY A 149 3.58 7.68 -1.37
CA GLY A 149 3.13 8.88 -0.69
C GLY A 149 3.45 10.16 -1.47
N GLY A 150 3.07 11.30 -0.94
CA GLY A 150 3.41 12.56 -1.61
C GLY A 150 2.51 13.74 -1.25
N LEU A 151 1.40 13.52 -0.55
CA LEU A 151 0.52 14.59 -0.14
C LEU A 151 1.07 15.30 1.10
N GLY A 152 1.24 16.63 1.00
CA GLY A 152 1.62 17.48 2.15
C GLY A 152 3.07 17.34 2.63
N VAL A 153 3.95 16.65 1.88
CA VAL A 153 5.36 16.44 2.25
C VAL A 153 6.30 16.94 1.15
N PRO A 154 7.54 17.33 1.48
CA PRO A 154 8.53 17.69 0.48
C PRO A 154 8.76 16.56 -0.54
N GLN A 155 8.67 16.89 -1.81
CA GLN A 155 8.86 15.92 -2.89
C GLN A 155 10.32 15.52 -3.05
N ARG A 156 10.56 14.27 -3.41
CA ARG A 156 11.91 13.73 -3.69
C ARG A 156 12.07 13.36 -5.14
N LYS A 157 13.31 13.17 -5.57
CA LYS A 157 13.64 12.70 -6.92
C LYS A 157 13.67 11.17 -6.93
N PRO A 158 12.85 10.51 -7.75
CA PRO A 158 12.89 9.05 -7.86
C PRO A 158 14.14 8.58 -8.59
N LYS A 159 14.62 7.37 -8.24
CA LYS A 159 15.71 6.67 -8.91
C LYS A 159 15.14 5.85 -10.07
N SER A 160 14.98 6.49 -11.22
CA SER A 160 14.34 5.89 -12.40
C SER A 160 15.18 4.81 -13.09
N ASP A 161 16.43 4.62 -12.70
CA ASP A 161 17.35 3.59 -13.21
C ASP A 161 17.05 2.17 -12.69
N ARG A 162 16.20 2.04 -11.69
CA ARG A 162 15.82 0.73 -11.15
C ARG A 162 15.01 -0.07 -12.16
N TRP A 163 15.39 -1.32 -12.41
CA TRP A 163 14.78 -2.18 -13.42
C TRP A 163 13.26 -2.31 -13.29
N TYR A 164 12.76 -2.39 -12.05
CA TYR A 164 11.33 -2.54 -11.78
C TYR A 164 10.51 -1.25 -11.98
N LEU A 165 11.18 -0.12 -12.21
CA LEU A 165 10.56 1.17 -12.50
C LEU A 165 10.65 1.55 -13.99
N GLN A 166 11.34 0.74 -14.81
CA GLN A 166 11.39 0.91 -16.26
C GLN A 166 10.02 0.59 -16.89
N LYS A 167 9.74 1.15 -18.06
CA LYS A 167 8.48 0.90 -18.78
C LYS A 167 8.16 -0.61 -18.90
N PRO A 168 6.92 -1.03 -18.63
CA PRO A 168 5.73 -0.24 -18.36
C PRO A 168 5.57 0.23 -16.90
N GLY A 169 6.57 0.08 -16.03
CA GLY A 169 6.62 0.73 -14.74
C GLY A 169 6.63 2.26 -14.89
N MET A 170 6.48 2.98 -13.78
CA MET A 170 6.35 4.42 -13.80
C MET A 170 6.90 5.04 -12.51
N THR A 171 7.57 6.18 -12.63
CA THR A 171 7.92 7.06 -11.52
C THR A 171 7.62 8.52 -11.88
N GLY A 172 7.33 9.31 -10.85
CA GLY A 172 7.10 10.75 -10.98
C GLY A 172 7.18 11.45 -9.64
N ALA A 173 7.00 12.75 -9.67
CA ALA A 173 6.91 13.58 -8.47
C ALA A 173 5.67 14.49 -8.58
N GLY A 174 5.18 14.97 -7.45
CA GLY A 174 4.03 15.85 -7.35
C GLY A 174 3.17 15.48 -6.13
N HIS A 175 2.49 16.48 -5.57
CA HIS A 175 1.49 16.23 -4.54
C HIS A 175 0.29 15.51 -5.17
N HIS A 176 -0.03 14.34 -4.67
CA HIS A 176 -0.99 13.45 -5.29
C HIS A 176 -1.77 12.62 -4.28
N VAL A 177 -2.87 12.09 -4.76
CA VAL A 177 -3.61 10.98 -4.13
C VAL A 177 -3.73 9.83 -5.12
N MET A 178 -3.79 8.62 -4.60
CA MET A 178 -4.09 7.43 -5.39
C MET A 178 -5.56 7.06 -5.19
N ARG A 179 -6.27 6.83 -6.28
CA ARG A 179 -7.64 6.34 -6.28
C ARG A 179 -7.69 4.92 -6.83
N VAL A 180 -8.32 4.04 -6.07
CA VAL A 180 -8.53 2.65 -6.48
C VAL A 180 -10.04 2.40 -6.52
N THR A 181 -10.53 1.95 -7.67
CA THR A 181 -11.94 1.62 -7.86
C THR A 181 -12.07 0.12 -8.11
N PHE A 182 -12.79 -0.56 -7.23
CA PHE A 182 -12.98 -2.01 -7.31
C PHE A 182 -14.22 -2.35 -8.14
N GLY A 183 -14.02 -3.11 -9.22
CA GLY A 183 -15.06 -3.73 -10.00
C GLY A 183 -15.09 -5.24 -9.83
N LYS A 184 -16.08 -5.89 -10.46
CA LYS A 184 -16.18 -7.36 -10.47
C LYS A 184 -15.00 -8.00 -11.19
N ASP A 185 -14.65 -7.50 -12.35
CA ASP A 185 -13.69 -8.13 -13.26
C ASP A 185 -12.38 -7.35 -13.43
N LYS A 186 -12.30 -6.16 -12.85
CA LYS A 186 -11.11 -5.31 -12.88
C LYS A 186 -11.06 -4.37 -11.68
N MET A 187 -9.86 -3.93 -11.36
CA MET A 187 -9.57 -2.85 -10.42
C MET A 187 -8.88 -1.72 -11.19
N ASP A 188 -9.48 -0.55 -11.21
CA ASP A 188 -8.93 0.64 -11.83
C ASP A 188 -8.11 1.42 -10.79
N TYR A 189 -6.87 1.72 -11.14
CA TYR A 189 -5.94 2.52 -10.34
C TYR A 189 -5.60 3.80 -11.09
N GLU A 190 -5.59 4.92 -10.40
CA GLU A 190 -5.16 6.20 -10.94
C GLU A 190 -4.45 7.05 -9.89
N VAL A 191 -3.53 7.87 -10.36
CA VAL A 191 -2.84 8.90 -9.57
C VAL A 191 -3.34 10.26 -10.03
N VAL A 192 -3.92 11.02 -9.10
CA VAL A 192 -4.45 12.35 -9.35
C VAL A 192 -3.58 13.36 -8.61
N LEU A 193 -3.02 14.31 -9.36
CA LEU A 193 -2.24 15.42 -8.83
C LEU A 193 -3.14 16.48 -8.17
N LEU A 194 -2.54 17.34 -7.36
CA LEU A 194 -3.25 18.44 -6.70
C LEU A 194 -3.91 19.41 -7.69
N ASP A 195 -3.33 19.58 -8.87
CA ASP A 195 -3.91 20.36 -9.99
C ASP A 195 -4.98 19.59 -10.80
N ARG A 196 -5.41 18.42 -10.31
CA ARG A 196 -6.39 17.50 -10.89
C ARG A 196 -5.94 16.80 -12.17
N LYS A 197 -4.69 16.95 -12.62
CA LYS A 197 -4.16 16.16 -13.72
C LYS A 197 -3.95 14.72 -13.30
N GLN A 198 -4.17 13.80 -14.24
CA GLN A 198 -3.87 12.38 -14.05
C GLN A 198 -2.40 12.14 -14.38
N ALA A 199 -1.63 11.68 -13.39
CA ALA A 199 -0.21 11.37 -13.56
C ALA A 199 0.06 9.92 -13.96
N ASP A 200 -0.81 9.00 -13.54
CA ASP A 200 -0.75 7.58 -13.92
C ASP A 200 -2.13 6.96 -13.93
N LYS A 201 -2.29 5.91 -14.73
CA LYS A 201 -3.50 5.08 -14.79
C LYS A 201 -3.14 3.65 -15.13
N HIS A 202 -3.77 2.69 -14.46
CA HIS A 202 -3.56 1.28 -14.73
C HIS A 202 -4.80 0.46 -14.38
N GLN A 203 -4.96 -0.70 -15.04
CA GLN A 203 -6.00 -1.67 -14.71
C GLN A 203 -5.35 -2.97 -14.25
N PHE A 204 -5.89 -3.52 -13.17
CA PHE A 204 -5.51 -4.83 -12.66
C PHE A 204 -6.63 -5.82 -12.93
N LEU A 205 -6.26 -7.03 -13.33
CA LEU A 205 -7.14 -8.17 -13.37
C LEU A 205 -6.96 -8.99 -12.08
N PRO A 206 -8.02 -9.63 -11.57
CA PRO A 206 -7.92 -10.44 -10.36
C PRO A 206 -7.06 -11.67 -10.60
N ARG A 207 -6.46 -12.17 -9.56
CA ARG A 207 -5.55 -13.32 -9.54
C ARG A 207 -6.21 -14.58 -9.01
#